data_1240faf171012a994478d14ae3b23244
#
_entry.id   1240faf171012a994478d14ae3b23244
#
_cell.length_a   1.000
_cell.length_b   1.000
_cell.length_c   1.000
_cell.angle_alpha   90.00
_cell.angle_beta   90.00
_cell.angle_gamma   90.00
#
_symmetry.space_group_name_H-M   'P 1'
#
loop_
_entity.id
_entity.type
_entity.pdbx_description
1 polymer ?
#
loop_
_entity_poly.entity_id
_entity_poly.type
_entity_poly.pdbx_seq_one_letter_code
_entity_poly.pdbx_strand_id
1 'polypeptide(L)'
;MVLNMNFIKQLFVNQLNKKVNIQKFITDFNNNIDPKINFTLNEFTPWITPLYDFLYLEPQTFWNNDIANSVFKKLENLFNKNQKEFIKSIPDVLKHFFIAYFTYKDLVEMLKNLHQLKESDKIATRMYRLPIYINLIEGCIANLYKALLKIISKTNNKNNLETIKNLSPLINAMREYNFEELCEFVDTEIRNAISHGGILLSNQNVKFFFHKNGSKCDKTLEIYQLDKLINNTLDNVSGIFVGFLRFFINYPDIINFKKYIDPNDFVSNSLLQLQFSLPGTQCIFITIQPGDTLQLNLEFTTENTKIEELMLLSMVFAILARIKLPKLKSFFITFHNERLLPNFIKYKAEDIDLILKNENEIPIVMNNIITRQDCIISEASKEEIDLQLAKFYKFPIIQGEGWKIREIADCSLEEAKRLKASLFVGEIKTKEEIVKIVQDAIKKLKTCFNPPNSCHIIKHGNIPADSIYLSVYYKYNRDKNIDLLETNPNFILYAQYNIPGREPI
;
A
#
# COMPACT_ATOMS: atom_id res chain seq x y z
N MET A 1 16.78 29.96 18.46
CA MET A 1 17.59 28.79 18.09
C MET A 1 17.79 28.85 16.59
N VAL A 2 18.97 29.23 16.11
CA VAL A 2 19.28 29.25 14.68
C VAL A 2 19.62 27.81 14.30
N LEU A 3 18.65 27.08 13.77
CA LEU A 3 18.86 25.75 13.20
C LEU A 3 19.85 25.86 12.04
N ASN A 4 20.86 25.01 12.00
CA ASN A 4 21.76 24.92 10.86
C ASN A 4 21.03 24.21 9.69
N MET A 5 20.07 24.93 9.08
CA MET A 5 19.26 24.44 7.98
C MET A 5 20.11 24.02 6.76
N ASN A 6 21.33 24.58 6.63
CA ASN A 6 22.25 24.20 5.55
C ASN A 6 22.80 22.78 5.73
N PHE A 7 23.12 22.41 6.97
CA PHE A 7 23.56 21.05 7.28
C PHE A 7 22.49 20.00 6.98
N ILE A 8 21.24 20.26 7.41
CA ILE A 8 20.11 19.35 7.16
C ILE A 8 19.86 19.19 5.68
N LYS A 9 19.86 20.31 4.93
CA LYS A 9 19.74 20.30 3.46
C LYS A 9 20.89 19.50 2.83
N GLN A 10 22.11 19.67 3.32
CA GLN A 10 23.27 18.98 2.80
C GLN A 10 23.23 17.46 3.08
N LEU A 11 22.82 17.04 4.28
CA LEU A 11 22.59 15.61 4.60
C LEU A 11 21.55 14.99 3.69
N PHE A 12 20.42 15.67 3.54
CA PHE A 12 19.32 15.21 2.68
C PHE A 12 19.75 15.13 1.21
N VAL A 13 20.36 16.18 0.69
CA VAL A 13 20.86 16.24 -0.69
C VAL A 13 21.94 15.19 -0.93
N ASN A 14 22.83 14.97 0.03
CA ASN A 14 23.87 13.93 -0.09
C ASN A 14 23.26 12.51 -0.10
N GLN A 15 22.23 12.24 0.72
CA GLN A 15 21.53 10.94 0.68
C GLN A 15 20.73 10.77 -0.61
N LEU A 16 20.04 11.80 -1.04
CA LEU A 16 19.35 11.81 -2.33
C LEU A 16 20.34 11.56 -3.49
N ASN A 17 21.46 12.27 -3.53
CA ASN A 17 22.48 12.14 -4.57
C ASN A 17 23.17 10.77 -4.59
N LYS A 18 23.28 10.07 -3.46
CA LYS A 18 23.81 8.71 -3.42
C LYS A 18 22.87 7.70 -4.10
N LYS A 19 21.56 7.90 -3.98
CA LYS A 19 20.54 6.99 -4.53
C LYS A 19 20.04 7.42 -5.90
N VAL A 20 19.97 8.72 -6.14
CA VAL A 20 19.46 9.30 -7.38
C VAL A 20 20.39 10.44 -7.77
N ASN A 21 20.93 10.36 -8.99
CA ASN A 21 21.54 11.54 -9.56
C ASN A 21 20.44 12.58 -9.84
N ILE A 22 20.24 13.51 -8.87
CA ILE A 22 19.15 14.49 -8.92
C ILE A 22 19.21 15.33 -10.19
N GLN A 23 20.42 15.68 -10.65
CA GLN A 23 20.59 16.44 -11.88
C GLN A 23 20.12 15.62 -13.10
N LYS A 24 20.44 14.32 -13.12
CA LYS A 24 19.96 13.41 -14.14
C LYS A 24 18.43 13.28 -14.05
N PHE A 25 17.86 13.10 -12.85
CA PHE A 25 16.42 13.03 -12.64
C PHE A 25 15.69 14.27 -13.19
N ILE A 26 16.16 15.49 -12.82
CA ILE A 26 15.60 16.73 -13.34
C ILE A 26 15.71 16.79 -14.87
N THR A 27 16.86 16.39 -15.41
CA THR A 27 17.09 16.36 -16.84
C THR A 27 16.18 15.36 -17.55
N ASP A 28 16.09 14.13 -17.04
CA ASP A 28 15.23 13.07 -17.59
C ASP A 28 13.77 13.49 -17.55
N PHE A 29 13.31 14.07 -16.41
CA PHE A 29 11.96 14.57 -16.29
C PHE A 29 11.69 15.71 -17.29
N ASN A 30 12.57 16.72 -17.34
CA ASN A 30 12.42 17.87 -18.25
C ASN A 30 12.55 17.51 -19.73
N ASN A 31 13.24 16.43 -20.08
CA ASN A 31 13.29 15.94 -21.45
C ASN A 31 11.97 15.32 -21.91
N ASN A 32 11.16 14.88 -20.97
CA ASN A 32 9.88 14.22 -21.25
C ASN A 32 8.67 15.15 -21.05
N ILE A 33 8.88 16.43 -20.65
CA ILE A 33 7.80 17.40 -20.35
C ILE A 33 8.08 18.74 -21.01
N ASP A 34 7.02 19.34 -21.56
CA ASP A 34 7.01 20.73 -22.05
C ASP A 34 5.78 21.47 -21.45
N PRO A 35 5.90 22.66 -20.84
CA PRO A 35 7.14 23.37 -20.52
C PRO A 35 7.94 22.74 -19.37
N LYS A 36 9.25 22.91 -19.41
CA LYS A 36 10.18 22.41 -18.40
C LYS A 36 9.84 22.93 -17.00
N ILE A 37 9.99 22.07 -15.99
CA ILE A 37 9.85 22.49 -14.59
C ILE A 37 11.18 23.06 -14.10
N ASN A 38 11.13 24.26 -13.54
CA ASN A 38 12.28 24.81 -12.83
C ASN A 38 12.29 24.27 -11.41
N PHE A 39 12.98 23.14 -11.22
CA PHE A 39 13.27 22.64 -9.89
C PHE A 39 14.30 23.52 -9.20
N THR A 40 13.89 24.25 -8.20
CA THR A 40 14.80 24.73 -7.17
C THR A 40 14.81 23.69 -6.05
N LEU A 41 15.91 22.95 -5.91
CA LEU A 41 16.16 21.98 -4.82
C LEU A 41 16.10 22.60 -3.41
N ASN A 42 15.74 23.86 -3.31
CA ASN A 42 15.73 24.61 -2.06
C ASN A 42 14.55 24.27 -1.14
N GLU A 43 13.54 23.55 -1.63
CA GLU A 43 12.40 23.15 -0.83
C GLU A 43 12.16 21.64 -0.92
N PHE A 44 12.07 20.99 0.24
CA PHE A 44 11.66 19.60 0.38
C PHE A 44 10.20 19.46 -0.07
N THR A 45 10.00 19.35 -1.37
CA THR A 45 8.65 19.14 -1.89
C THR A 45 8.27 17.66 -1.79
N PRO A 46 7.13 17.33 -1.19
CA PRO A 46 6.65 15.96 -1.10
C PRO A 46 6.36 15.33 -2.47
N TRP A 47 6.32 16.16 -3.53
CA TRP A 47 5.98 15.71 -4.89
C TRP A 47 7.15 15.09 -5.66
N ILE A 48 8.39 15.20 -5.16
CA ILE A 48 9.57 14.59 -5.82
C ILE A 48 9.45 13.07 -5.85
N THR A 49 9.02 12.45 -4.75
CA THR A 49 8.88 10.99 -4.67
C THR A 49 7.85 10.45 -5.68
N PRO A 50 6.61 10.98 -5.75
CA PRO A 50 5.68 10.56 -6.80
C PRO A 50 6.21 10.75 -8.22
N LEU A 51 6.89 11.86 -8.51
CA LEU A 51 7.49 12.07 -9.83
C LEU A 51 8.59 11.07 -10.14
N TYR A 52 9.41 10.75 -9.14
CA TYR A 52 10.43 9.71 -9.27
C TYR A 52 9.80 8.36 -9.59
N ASP A 53 8.69 8.02 -8.90
CA ASP A 53 7.96 6.79 -9.12
C ASP A 53 7.49 6.67 -10.59
N PHE A 54 6.98 7.72 -11.20
CA PHE A 54 6.57 7.72 -12.61
C PHE A 54 7.74 7.58 -13.60
N LEU A 55 8.98 7.87 -13.20
CA LEU A 55 10.16 7.74 -14.07
C LEU A 55 10.91 6.42 -13.92
N TYR A 56 10.93 5.85 -12.71
CA TYR A 56 11.90 4.81 -12.36
C TYR A 56 11.31 3.58 -11.65
N LEU A 57 9.99 3.54 -11.36
CA LEU A 57 9.39 2.32 -10.82
C LEU A 57 9.38 1.21 -11.88
N GLU A 58 9.61 -0.01 -11.42
CA GLU A 58 9.52 -1.23 -12.22
C GLU A 58 8.18 -1.96 -11.92
N PRO A 59 7.44 -2.40 -12.94
CA PRO A 59 7.70 -2.22 -14.37
C PRO A 59 7.59 -0.75 -14.79
N GLN A 60 8.45 -0.33 -15.71
CA GLN A 60 8.47 1.07 -16.17
C GLN A 60 7.11 1.45 -16.75
N THR A 61 6.52 2.52 -16.21
CA THR A 61 5.28 3.11 -16.70
C THR A 61 5.59 4.32 -17.57
N PHE A 62 4.75 4.55 -18.56
CA PHE A 62 4.81 5.74 -19.40
C PHE A 62 3.68 6.68 -19.02
N TRP A 63 3.73 7.92 -19.48
CA TRP A 63 2.60 8.84 -19.37
C TRP A 63 2.31 9.51 -20.70
N ASN A 64 1.03 9.80 -20.92
CA ASN A 64 0.59 10.56 -22.06
C ASN A 64 0.88 12.06 -21.84
N ASN A 65 1.82 12.62 -22.60
CA ASN A 65 2.23 14.02 -22.47
C ASN A 65 1.11 15.01 -22.83
N ASP A 66 0.27 14.69 -23.82
CA ASP A 66 -0.82 15.57 -24.23
C ASP A 66 -1.84 15.69 -23.09
N ILE A 67 -2.16 14.58 -22.44
CA ILE A 67 -3.01 14.53 -21.25
C ILE A 67 -2.38 15.34 -20.11
N ALA A 68 -1.09 15.12 -19.82
CA ALA A 68 -0.39 15.84 -18.76
C ALA A 68 -0.39 17.36 -18.99
N ASN A 69 -0.13 17.79 -20.22
CA ASN A 69 -0.16 19.18 -20.62
C ASN A 69 -1.56 19.79 -20.55
N SER A 70 -2.57 19.05 -21.01
CA SER A 70 -3.96 19.47 -20.93
C SER A 70 -4.42 19.68 -19.49
N VAL A 71 -4.19 18.72 -18.60
CA VAL A 71 -4.54 18.82 -17.19
C VAL A 71 -3.81 19.97 -16.52
N PHE A 72 -2.49 20.12 -16.73
CA PHE A 72 -1.73 21.22 -16.18
C PHE A 72 -2.29 22.60 -16.59
N LYS A 73 -2.48 22.84 -17.91
CA LYS A 73 -3.01 24.10 -18.43
C LYS A 73 -4.42 24.42 -17.92
N LYS A 74 -5.26 23.40 -17.81
CA LYS A 74 -6.63 23.57 -17.29
C LYS A 74 -6.63 23.91 -15.80
N LEU A 75 -5.78 23.27 -14.99
CA LEU A 75 -5.60 23.61 -13.58
C LEU A 75 -5.10 25.06 -13.42
N GLU A 76 -4.12 25.46 -14.21
CA GLU A 76 -3.58 26.82 -14.22
C GLU A 76 -4.66 27.87 -14.58
N ASN A 77 -5.46 27.60 -15.62
CA ASN A 77 -6.55 28.48 -16.01
C ASN A 77 -7.62 28.61 -14.91
N LEU A 78 -7.98 27.51 -14.24
CA LEU A 78 -8.94 27.52 -13.12
C LEU A 78 -8.38 28.27 -11.92
N PHE A 79 -7.10 28.11 -11.61
CA PHE A 79 -6.40 28.82 -10.56
C PHE A 79 -6.38 30.33 -10.83
N ASN A 80 -5.96 30.73 -12.04
CA ASN A 80 -5.92 32.14 -12.45
C ASN A 80 -7.31 32.79 -12.47
N LYS A 81 -8.36 32.02 -12.76
CA LYS A 81 -9.75 32.50 -12.76
C LYS A 81 -10.25 32.84 -11.36
N ASN A 82 -9.96 32.03 -10.34
CA ASN A 82 -10.42 32.26 -8.97
C ASN A 82 -9.51 31.54 -7.94
N GLN A 83 -8.38 32.15 -7.62
CA GLN A 83 -7.39 31.58 -6.70
C GLN A 83 -7.97 31.21 -5.32
N LYS A 84 -8.81 32.12 -4.77
CA LYS A 84 -9.39 31.91 -3.42
C LYS A 84 -10.25 30.64 -3.35
N GLU A 85 -11.14 30.46 -4.30
CA GLU A 85 -12.05 29.29 -4.31
C GLU A 85 -11.29 28.03 -4.73
N PHE A 86 -10.28 28.16 -5.61
CA PHE A 86 -9.38 27.06 -5.94
C PHE A 86 -8.66 26.55 -4.67
N ILE A 87 -8.02 27.42 -3.89
CA ILE A 87 -7.33 27.06 -2.65
C ILE A 87 -8.28 26.41 -1.64
N LYS A 88 -9.53 26.85 -1.55
CA LYS A 88 -10.53 26.21 -0.68
C LYS A 88 -10.89 24.78 -1.11
N SER A 89 -10.75 24.43 -2.38
CA SER A 89 -11.01 23.07 -2.88
C SER A 89 -9.88 22.09 -2.57
N ILE A 90 -8.67 22.56 -2.28
CA ILE A 90 -7.45 21.75 -2.14
C ILE A 90 -7.60 20.56 -1.19
N PRO A 91 -8.20 20.66 0.03
CA PRO A 91 -8.35 19.50 0.90
C PRO A 91 -9.12 18.33 0.25
N ASP A 92 -10.23 18.66 -0.44
CA ASP A 92 -11.03 17.65 -1.16
C ASP A 92 -10.28 17.09 -2.37
N VAL A 93 -9.55 17.96 -3.08
CA VAL A 93 -8.71 17.55 -4.22
C VAL A 93 -7.63 16.58 -3.78
N LEU A 94 -6.89 16.91 -2.72
CA LEU A 94 -5.84 16.06 -2.17
C LEU A 94 -6.41 14.71 -1.71
N LYS A 95 -7.58 14.70 -1.07
CA LYS A 95 -8.23 13.45 -0.67
C LYS A 95 -8.42 12.51 -1.85
N HIS A 96 -9.02 12.99 -2.94
CA HIS A 96 -9.26 12.17 -4.12
C HIS A 96 -7.96 11.84 -4.87
N PHE A 97 -7.02 12.78 -4.93
CA PHE A 97 -5.70 12.56 -5.52
C PHE A 97 -4.96 11.43 -4.80
N PHE A 98 -4.93 11.42 -3.45
CA PHE A 98 -4.23 10.38 -2.70
C PHE A 98 -4.92 9.01 -2.78
N ILE A 99 -6.24 8.94 -2.78
CA ILE A 99 -6.95 7.68 -3.02
C ILE A 99 -6.52 7.10 -4.37
N ALA A 100 -6.52 7.93 -5.42
CA ALA A 100 -6.09 7.50 -6.75
C ALA A 100 -4.60 7.11 -6.78
N TYR A 101 -3.72 7.89 -6.15
CA TYR A 101 -2.28 7.66 -6.15
C TYR A 101 -1.89 6.35 -5.45
N PHE A 102 -2.45 6.07 -4.27
CA PHE A 102 -2.17 4.81 -3.59
C PHE A 102 -2.75 3.61 -4.34
N THR A 103 -3.96 3.75 -4.91
CA THR A 103 -4.48 2.71 -5.81
C THR A 103 -3.56 2.48 -7.01
N TYR A 104 -3.01 3.53 -7.61
CA TYR A 104 -2.06 3.42 -8.71
C TYR A 104 -0.79 2.66 -8.31
N LYS A 105 -0.25 2.91 -7.12
CA LYS A 105 0.92 2.17 -6.61
C LYS A 105 0.62 0.68 -6.44
N ASP A 106 -0.52 0.35 -5.87
CA ASP A 106 -0.95 -1.06 -5.75
C ASP A 106 -1.08 -1.72 -7.14
N LEU A 107 -1.56 -0.97 -8.14
CA LEU A 107 -1.67 -1.46 -9.52
C LEU A 107 -0.31 -1.70 -10.18
N VAL A 108 0.68 -0.85 -9.94
CA VAL A 108 2.06 -1.07 -10.43
C VAL A 108 2.63 -2.34 -9.83
N GLU A 109 2.41 -2.61 -8.55
CA GLU A 109 2.84 -3.86 -7.92
C GLU A 109 2.07 -5.07 -8.48
N MET A 110 0.78 -4.94 -8.75
CA MET A 110 0.00 -6.00 -9.43
C MET A 110 0.52 -6.27 -10.84
N LEU A 111 0.95 -5.25 -11.60
CA LEU A 111 1.57 -5.41 -12.92
C LEU A 111 2.92 -6.13 -12.82
N LYS A 112 3.74 -5.79 -11.82
CA LYS A 112 5.00 -6.49 -11.55
C LYS A 112 4.76 -7.99 -11.30
N ASN A 113 3.76 -8.31 -10.46
CA ASN A 113 3.37 -9.68 -10.18
C ASN A 113 2.84 -10.39 -11.43
N LEU A 114 2.04 -9.71 -12.28
CA LEU A 114 1.55 -10.26 -13.55
C LEU A 114 2.71 -10.64 -14.48
N HIS A 115 3.75 -9.80 -14.58
CA HIS A 115 4.92 -10.08 -15.43
C HIS A 115 5.77 -11.27 -14.91
N GLN A 116 5.73 -11.54 -13.61
CA GLN A 116 6.46 -12.65 -12.99
C GLN A 116 5.66 -13.97 -12.96
N LEU A 117 4.36 -13.90 -13.27
CA LEU A 117 3.46 -15.05 -13.16
C LEU A 117 3.76 -16.10 -14.25
N LYS A 118 3.91 -17.35 -13.83
CA LYS A 118 4.13 -18.52 -14.71
C LYS A 118 2.85 -19.29 -15.01
N GLU A 119 1.71 -18.75 -14.64
CA GLU A 119 0.39 -19.37 -14.80
C GLU A 119 -0.19 -19.18 -16.21
N SER A 120 -1.28 -19.91 -16.50
CA SER A 120 -1.97 -19.76 -17.78
C SER A 120 -2.57 -18.34 -17.93
N ASP A 121 -2.66 -17.87 -19.19
CA ASP A 121 -3.28 -16.57 -19.49
C ASP A 121 -4.69 -16.39 -18.94
N LYS A 122 -5.46 -17.49 -18.85
CA LYS A 122 -6.80 -17.48 -18.25
C LYS A 122 -6.76 -17.10 -16.76
N ILE A 123 -5.81 -17.69 -15.99
CA ILE A 123 -5.62 -17.39 -14.58
C ILE A 123 -5.08 -15.98 -14.42
N ALA A 124 -4.03 -15.62 -15.17
CA ALA A 124 -3.44 -14.30 -15.19
C ALA A 124 -4.47 -13.20 -15.51
N THR A 125 -5.38 -13.47 -16.45
CA THR A 125 -6.45 -12.53 -16.80
C THR A 125 -7.44 -12.36 -15.66
N ARG A 126 -7.89 -13.46 -15.05
CA ARG A 126 -8.88 -13.39 -13.96
C ARG A 126 -8.33 -12.76 -12.69
N MET A 127 -7.07 -13.09 -12.34
CA MET A 127 -6.47 -12.68 -11.07
C MET A 127 -5.81 -11.31 -11.13
N TYR A 128 -5.37 -10.87 -12.31
CA TYR A 128 -4.61 -9.61 -12.45
C TYR A 128 -5.19 -8.67 -13.49
N ARG A 129 -5.32 -9.04 -14.79
CA ARG A 129 -5.70 -8.10 -15.85
C ARG A 129 -7.06 -7.42 -15.61
N LEU A 130 -8.09 -8.21 -15.28
CA LEU A 130 -9.42 -7.66 -15.01
C LEU A 130 -9.45 -6.81 -13.72
N PRO A 131 -8.89 -7.24 -12.59
CA PRO A 131 -8.73 -6.40 -11.40
C PRO A 131 -7.90 -5.12 -11.64
N ILE A 132 -6.82 -5.19 -12.41
CA ILE A 132 -6.03 -4.00 -12.77
C ILE A 132 -6.91 -3.02 -13.55
N TYR A 133 -7.61 -3.47 -14.59
CA TYR A 133 -8.45 -2.60 -15.41
C TYR A 133 -9.55 -1.92 -14.58
N ILE A 134 -10.30 -2.69 -13.77
CA ILE A 134 -11.37 -2.13 -12.96
C ILE A 134 -10.87 -1.10 -11.95
N ASN A 135 -9.73 -1.36 -11.31
CA ASN A 135 -9.12 -0.45 -10.35
C ASN A 135 -8.54 0.80 -11.03
N LEU A 136 -8.00 0.70 -12.25
CA LEU A 136 -7.64 1.88 -13.05
C LEU A 136 -8.85 2.79 -13.26
N ILE A 137 -9.99 2.23 -13.61
CA ILE A 137 -11.21 3.00 -13.89
C ILE A 137 -11.85 3.54 -12.61
N GLU A 138 -12.10 2.69 -11.61
CA GLU A 138 -12.86 3.08 -10.41
C GLU A 138 -11.99 3.65 -9.30
N GLY A 139 -10.78 3.13 -9.14
CA GLY A 139 -9.85 3.58 -8.12
C GLY A 139 -9.10 4.84 -8.54
N CYS A 140 -8.56 4.88 -9.77
CA CYS A 140 -7.77 6.01 -10.24
C CYS A 140 -8.62 7.06 -10.96
N ILE A 141 -9.20 6.72 -12.12
CA ILE A 141 -9.89 7.69 -13.00
C ILE A 141 -11.03 8.36 -12.29
N ALA A 142 -11.95 7.60 -11.69
CA ALA A 142 -13.10 8.18 -11.01
C ALA A 142 -12.71 9.16 -9.91
N ASN A 143 -11.64 8.88 -9.17
CA ASN A 143 -11.14 9.80 -8.13
C ASN A 143 -10.43 11.02 -8.72
N LEU A 144 -9.61 10.86 -9.76
CA LEU A 144 -8.99 12.00 -10.45
C LEU A 144 -10.03 12.93 -11.08
N TYR A 145 -11.12 12.39 -11.67
CA TYR A 145 -12.23 13.20 -12.16
C TYR A 145 -12.96 13.93 -11.02
N LYS A 146 -13.19 13.25 -9.88
CA LYS A 146 -13.76 13.92 -8.70
C LYS A 146 -12.87 15.06 -8.23
N ALA A 147 -11.54 14.88 -8.22
CA ALA A 147 -10.59 15.95 -7.88
C ALA A 147 -10.75 17.17 -8.81
N LEU A 148 -10.77 16.95 -10.13
CA LEU A 148 -10.97 18.01 -11.12
C LEU A 148 -12.34 18.69 -10.97
N LEU A 149 -13.42 17.92 -10.83
CA LEU A 149 -14.77 18.45 -10.67
C LEU A 149 -14.95 19.24 -9.37
N LYS A 150 -14.23 18.91 -8.29
CA LYS A 150 -14.19 19.71 -7.06
C LYS A 150 -13.63 21.11 -7.30
N ILE A 151 -12.54 21.21 -8.06
CA ILE A 151 -11.98 22.51 -8.45
C ILE A 151 -12.98 23.29 -9.30
N ILE A 152 -13.53 22.64 -10.32
CA ILE A 152 -14.51 23.26 -11.26
C ILE A 152 -15.73 23.75 -10.49
N SER A 153 -16.27 22.92 -9.60
CA SER A 153 -17.43 23.25 -8.76
C SER A 153 -17.19 24.53 -7.96
N LYS A 154 -16.08 24.61 -7.22
CA LYS A 154 -15.74 25.76 -6.39
C LYS A 154 -15.44 27.01 -7.21
N THR A 155 -14.61 26.89 -8.26
CA THR A 155 -14.20 28.05 -9.08
C THR A 155 -15.33 28.63 -9.91
N ASN A 156 -16.34 27.81 -10.27
CA ASN A 156 -17.51 28.21 -11.06
C ASN A 156 -18.81 28.38 -10.24
N ASN A 157 -18.77 28.21 -8.91
CA ASN A 157 -19.94 28.27 -8.01
C ASN A 157 -21.06 27.30 -8.41
N LYS A 158 -20.72 26.04 -8.78
CA LYS A 158 -21.67 25.02 -9.22
C LYS A 158 -21.72 23.83 -8.26
N ASN A 159 -22.51 23.92 -7.21
CA ASN A 159 -22.55 22.93 -6.13
C ASN A 159 -23.09 21.53 -6.53
N ASN A 160 -23.83 21.39 -7.64
CA ASN A 160 -24.38 20.12 -8.10
C ASN A 160 -23.31 19.10 -8.55
N LEU A 161 -22.12 19.54 -8.92
CA LEU A 161 -21.03 18.64 -9.36
C LEU A 161 -20.47 17.81 -8.20
N GLU A 162 -20.55 18.30 -6.96
CA GLU A 162 -20.00 17.62 -5.78
C GLU A 162 -20.76 16.36 -5.38
N THR A 163 -22.01 16.20 -5.85
CA THR A 163 -22.89 15.07 -5.54
C THR A 163 -22.72 13.88 -6.48
N ILE A 164 -21.96 14.04 -7.56
CA ILE A 164 -21.79 13.00 -8.57
C ILE A 164 -20.94 11.85 -8.03
N LYS A 165 -21.52 10.66 -7.90
CA LYS A 165 -20.85 9.48 -7.34
C LYS A 165 -20.47 8.44 -8.40
N ASN A 166 -21.33 8.27 -9.41
CA ASN A 166 -21.22 7.20 -10.41
C ASN A 166 -20.35 7.62 -11.60
N LEU A 167 -19.66 6.68 -12.21
CA LEU A 167 -18.70 6.92 -13.29
C LEU A 167 -19.31 7.57 -14.52
N SER A 168 -20.46 7.07 -15.02
CA SER A 168 -21.08 7.62 -16.25
C SER A 168 -21.48 9.09 -16.10
N PRO A 169 -22.15 9.53 -15.02
CA PRO A 169 -22.35 10.95 -14.75
C PRO A 169 -21.06 11.75 -14.58
N LEU A 170 -19.99 11.17 -13.99
CA LEU A 170 -18.67 11.82 -13.90
C LEU A 170 -18.11 12.10 -15.30
N ILE A 171 -18.12 11.11 -16.19
CA ILE A 171 -17.66 11.26 -17.58
C ILE A 171 -18.46 12.34 -18.31
N ASN A 172 -19.79 12.37 -18.17
CA ASN A 172 -20.62 13.39 -18.79
C ASN A 172 -20.27 14.78 -18.27
N ALA A 173 -20.12 14.94 -16.96
CA ALA A 173 -19.70 16.20 -16.37
C ALA A 173 -18.30 16.63 -16.87
N MET A 174 -17.34 15.70 -16.98
CA MET A 174 -16.02 16.01 -17.54
C MET A 174 -16.11 16.54 -18.97
N ARG A 175 -16.95 15.94 -19.83
CA ARG A 175 -17.19 16.42 -21.20
C ARG A 175 -17.83 17.81 -21.24
N GLU A 176 -18.80 18.09 -20.38
CA GLU A 176 -19.45 19.42 -20.29
C GLU A 176 -18.45 20.55 -19.94
N TYR A 177 -17.32 20.20 -19.31
CA TYR A 177 -16.26 21.16 -18.95
C TYR A 177 -15.02 21.08 -19.85
N ASN A 178 -15.18 20.57 -21.07
CA ASN A 178 -14.13 20.48 -22.11
C ASN A 178 -12.93 19.61 -21.69
N PHE A 179 -13.20 18.45 -21.09
CA PHE A 179 -12.20 17.43 -20.79
C PHE A 179 -12.49 16.13 -21.59
N GLU A 180 -12.97 16.26 -22.84
CA GLU A 180 -13.31 15.12 -23.69
C GLU A 180 -12.14 14.16 -23.83
N GLU A 181 -10.93 14.69 -24.01
CA GLU A 181 -9.70 13.92 -24.20
C GLU A 181 -9.38 13.01 -23.01
N LEU A 182 -9.80 13.39 -21.80
CA LEU A 182 -9.65 12.54 -20.62
C LEU A 182 -10.67 11.40 -20.57
N CYS A 183 -11.71 11.42 -21.40
CA CYS A 183 -12.81 10.45 -21.36
C CYS A 183 -12.72 9.38 -22.46
N GLU A 184 -11.90 9.60 -23.49
CA GLU A 184 -11.88 8.76 -24.69
C GLU A 184 -11.34 7.34 -24.44
N PHE A 185 -10.46 7.18 -23.44
CA PHE A 185 -9.85 5.89 -23.12
C PHE A 185 -10.64 5.06 -22.08
N VAL A 186 -11.79 5.56 -21.60
CA VAL A 186 -12.61 4.88 -20.61
C VAL A 186 -13.70 4.05 -21.27
N ASP A 187 -13.52 2.74 -21.33
CA ASP A 187 -14.55 1.82 -21.83
C ASP A 187 -15.52 1.42 -20.70
N THR A 188 -16.65 2.13 -20.64
CA THR A 188 -17.68 1.88 -19.63
C THR A 188 -18.42 0.56 -19.82
N GLU A 189 -18.45 0.00 -21.04
CA GLU A 189 -19.11 -1.27 -21.36
C GLU A 189 -18.31 -2.43 -20.79
N ILE A 190 -16.99 -2.46 -21.02
CA ILE A 190 -16.07 -3.45 -20.42
C ILE A 190 -16.10 -3.33 -18.91
N ARG A 191 -15.99 -2.10 -18.37
CA ARG A 191 -16.07 -1.87 -16.92
C ARG A 191 -17.35 -2.44 -16.31
N ASN A 192 -18.51 -2.19 -16.93
CA ASN A 192 -19.79 -2.71 -16.45
C ASN A 192 -19.85 -4.24 -16.51
N ALA A 193 -19.35 -4.85 -17.59
CA ALA A 193 -19.27 -6.31 -17.70
C ALA A 193 -18.43 -6.91 -16.56
N ILE A 194 -17.27 -6.31 -16.25
CA ILE A 194 -16.41 -6.77 -15.15
C ILE A 194 -17.12 -6.64 -13.80
N SER A 195 -17.68 -5.47 -13.50
CA SER A 195 -18.32 -5.18 -12.21
C SER A 195 -19.56 -6.04 -11.94
N HIS A 196 -20.28 -6.45 -12.98
CA HIS A 196 -21.47 -7.29 -12.85
C HIS A 196 -21.23 -8.78 -13.14
N GLY A 197 -19.97 -9.20 -13.27
CA GLY A 197 -19.60 -10.61 -13.48
C GLY A 197 -19.96 -11.16 -14.87
N GLY A 198 -20.25 -10.28 -15.84
CA GLY A 198 -20.57 -10.62 -17.22
C GLY A 198 -19.35 -10.97 -18.06
N ILE A 199 -18.55 -11.99 -17.64
CA ILE A 199 -17.28 -12.33 -18.26
C ILE A 199 -17.20 -13.81 -18.56
N LEU A 200 -16.80 -14.16 -19.79
CA LEU A 200 -16.43 -15.51 -20.18
C LEU A 200 -14.96 -15.51 -20.65
N LEU A 201 -14.12 -16.30 -19.98
CA LEU A 201 -12.71 -16.44 -20.29
C LEU A 201 -12.45 -17.71 -21.09
N SER A 202 -11.74 -17.57 -22.22
CA SER A 202 -11.07 -18.65 -22.93
C SER A 202 -9.55 -18.50 -22.80
N ASN A 203 -8.79 -19.39 -23.43
CA ASN A 203 -7.33 -19.33 -23.36
C ASN A 203 -6.73 -18.12 -24.12
N GLN A 204 -7.45 -17.56 -25.09
CA GLN A 204 -6.95 -16.47 -25.96
C GLN A 204 -7.83 -15.21 -25.92
N ASN A 205 -9.08 -15.34 -25.45
CA ASN A 205 -10.07 -14.29 -25.56
C ASN A 205 -10.82 -14.08 -24.26
N VAL A 206 -11.25 -12.84 -24.07
CA VAL A 206 -12.21 -12.43 -23.02
C VAL A 206 -13.47 -11.91 -23.69
N LYS A 207 -14.60 -12.53 -23.40
CA LYS A 207 -15.91 -12.06 -23.85
C LYS A 207 -16.63 -11.36 -22.71
N PHE A 208 -17.03 -10.12 -22.96
CA PHE A 208 -17.72 -9.24 -22.03
C PHE A 208 -19.19 -9.14 -22.40
N PHE A 209 -20.08 -9.36 -21.45
CA PHE A 209 -21.53 -9.24 -21.60
C PHE A 209 -22.03 -8.04 -20.80
N PHE A 210 -22.77 -7.16 -21.43
CA PHE A 210 -23.30 -5.94 -20.81
C PHE A 210 -24.67 -5.59 -21.39
N HIS A 211 -25.34 -4.62 -20.76
CA HIS A 211 -26.58 -4.06 -21.29
C HIS A 211 -26.34 -2.65 -21.82
N LYS A 212 -26.82 -2.38 -23.02
CA LYS A 212 -26.79 -1.07 -23.65
C LYS A 212 -28.18 -0.72 -24.13
N ASN A 213 -28.76 0.38 -23.64
CA ASN A 213 -30.12 0.82 -23.97
C ASN A 213 -31.20 -0.29 -23.81
N GLY A 214 -31.07 -1.08 -22.72
CA GLY A 214 -31.97 -2.19 -22.43
C GLY A 214 -31.74 -3.49 -23.21
N SER A 215 -30.86 -3.48 -24.20
CA SER A 215 -30.50 -4.65 -25.01
C SER A 215 -29.26 -5.34 -24.46
N LYS A 216 -29.23 -6.69 -24.53
CA LYS A 216 -28.04 -7.49 -24.23
C LYS A 216 -27.05 -7.34 -25.38
N CYS A 217 -25.82 -6.97 -25.06
CA CYS A 217 -24.72 -6.81 -26.00
C CYS A 217 -23.52 -7.61 -25.49
N ASP A 218 -22.61 -7.92 -26.42
CA ASP A 218 -21.31 -8.50 -26.06
C ASP A 218 -20.17 -7.86 -26.85
N LYS A 219 -18.98 -7.93 -26.28
CA LYS A 219 -17.72 -7.50 -26.88
C LYS A 219 -16.66 -8.54 -26.57
N THR A 220 -15.92 -8.97 -27.58
CA THR A 220 -14.82 -9.93 -27.40
C THR A 220 -13.50 -9.23 -27.66
N LEU A 221 -12.55 -9.38 -26.76
CA LEU A 221 -11.18 -8.93 -26.93
C LEU A 221 -10.24 -10.13 -26.85
N GLU A 222 -9.22 -10.16 -27.68
CA GLU A 222 -8.09 -11.02 -27.47
C GLU A 222 -7.28 -10.51 -26.26
N ILE A 223 -6.53 -11.41 -25.61
CA ILE A 223 -5.79 -11.04 -24.37
C ILE A 223 -4.82 -9.89 -24.64
N TYR A 224 -4.12 -9.90 -25.81
CA TYR A 224 -3.21 -8.79 -26.17
C TYR A 224 -3.95 -7.45 -26.36
N GLN A 225 -5.21 -7.48 -26.82
CA GLN A 225 -6.04 -6.27 -26.95
C GLN A 225 -6.44 -5.73 -25.59
N LEU A 226 -6.72 -6.64 -24.63
CA LEU A 226 -6.96 -6.27 -23.23
C LEU A 226 -5.69 -5.66 -22.60
N ASP A 227 -4.51 -6.25 -22.82
CA ASP A 227 -3.24 -5.70 -22.36
C ASP A 227 -2.98 -4.31 -22.95
N LYS A 228 -3.25 -4.12 -24.26
CA LYS A 228 -3.15 -2.80 -24.91
C LYS A 228 -4.12 -1.79 -24.30
N LEU A 229 -5.36 -2.21 -24.00
CA LEU A 229 -6.36 -1.35 -23.34
C LEU A 229 -5.90 -0.94 -21.95
N ILE A 230 -5.36 -1.88 -21.17
CA ILE A 230 -4.82 -1.62 -19.82
C ILE A 230 -3.65 -0.63 -19.91
N ASN A 231 -2.67 -0.87 -20.78
CA ASN A 231 -1.51 -0.01 -20.94
C ASN A 231 -1.91 1.40 -21.39
N ASN A 232 -2.76 1.54 -22.40
CA ASN A 232 -3.25 2.85 -22.83
C ASN A 232 -3.97 3.59 -21.69
N THR A 233 -4.78 2.88 -20.91
CA THR A 233 -5.49 3.47 -19.76
C THR A 233 -4.49 3.90 -18.68
N LEU A 234 -3.47 3.08 -18.42
CA LEU A 234 -2.39 3.39 -17.47
C LEU A 234 -1.61 4.64 -17.88
N ASP A 235 -1.21 4.75 -19.17
CA ASP A 235 -0.48 5.90 -19.70
C ASP A 235 -1.29 7.21 -19.54
N ASN A 236 -2.60 7.14 -19.79
CA ASN A 236 -3.49 8.31 -19.61
C ASN A 236 -3.69 8.68 -18.14
N VAL A 237 -3.87 7.69 -17.25
CA VAL A 237 -3.94 7.90 -15.80
C VAL A 237 -2.64 8.54 -15.30
N SER A 238 -1.49 8.03 -15.72
CA SER A 238 -0.18 8.58 -15.41
C SER A 238 -0.04 10.03 -15.92
N GLY A 239 -0.56 10.31 -17.13
CA GLY A 239 -0.62 11.67 -17.67
C GLY A 239 -1.42 12.63 -16.78
N ILE A 240 -2.57 12.21 -16.27
CA ILE A 240 -3.37 13.03 -15.34
C ILE A 240 -2.58 13.30 -14.05
N PHE A 241 -1.95 12.28 -13.45
CA PHE A 241 -1.12 12.47 -12.25
C PHE A 241 0.03 13.43 -12.50
N VAL A 242 0.78 13.25 -13.58
CA VAL A 242 1.89 14.14 -13.94
C VAL A 242 1.41 15.59 -14.14
N GLY A 243 0.24 15.79 -14.74
CA GLY A 243 -0.37 17.11 -14.86
C GLY A 243 -0.65 17.77 -13.49
N PHE A 244 -1.24 17.03 -12.54
CA PHE A 244 -1.43 17.51 -11.16
C PHE A 244 -0.12 17.79 -10.44
N LEU A 245 0.85 16.87 -10.50
CA LEU A 245 2.13 17.01 -9.83
C LEU A 245 2.91 18.22 -10.34
N ARG A 246 2.93 18.44 -11.65
CA ARG A 246 3.50 19.65 -12.26
C ARG A 246 2.84 20.91 -11.71
N PHE A 247 1.51 20.91 -11.60
CA PHE A 247 0.78 22.04 -11.05
C PHE A 247 1.15 22.31 -9.59
N PHE A 248 1.18 21.28 -8.74
CA PHE A 248 1.55 21.44 -7.33
C PHE A 248 2.99 21.90 -7.12
N ILE A 249 3.91 21.52 -8.01
CA ILE A 249 5.31 21.96 -7.96
C ILE A 249 5.45 23.43 -8.39
N ASN A 250 4.75 23.82 -9.45
CA ASN A 250 4.83 25.21 -9.95
C ASN A 250 4.11 26.22 -9.04
N TYR A 251 3.16 25.74 -8.23
CA TYR A 251 2.39 26.57 -7.30
C TYR A 251 2.48 26.02 -5.86
N PRO A 252 3.68 25.98 -5.24
CA PRO A 252 3.88 25.31 -3.95
C PRO A 252 3.09 25.91 -2.80
N ASP A 253 2.78 27.21 -2.87
CA ASP A 253 2.07 27.96 -1.82
C ASP A 253 0.57 27.63 -1.72
N ILE A 254 0.01 26.93 -2.72
CA ILE A 254 -1.42 26.54 -2.68
C ILE A 254 -1.71 25.53 -1.56
N ILE A 255 -0.69 24.80 -1.10
CA ILE A 255 -0.80 23.81 -0.04
C ILE A 255 -0.07 24.30 1.19
N ASN A 256 -0.82 24.73 2.19
CA ASN A 256 -0.25 25.10 3.47
C ASN A 256 0.05 23.85 4.31
N PHE A 257 1.22 23.24 4.11
CA PHE A 257 1.65 22.03 4.80
C PHE A 257 1.62 22.11 6.33
N LYS A 258 1.69 23.31 6.92
CA LYS A 258 1.60 23.50 8.38
C LYS A 258 0.24 23.14 8.95
N LYS A 259 -0.79 23.01 8.13
CA LYS A 259 -2.14 22.59 8.54
C LYS A 259 -2.31 21.05 8.54
N TYR A 260 -1.43 20.34 7.84
CA TYR A 260 -1.53 18.89 7.64
C TYR A 260 -0.49 18.17 8.50
N ILE A 261 -0.76 18.14 9.82
CA ILE A 261 0.16 17.58 10.83
C ILE A 261 -0.48 16.47 11.68
N ASP A 262 -1.77 16.18 11.51
CA ASP A 262 -2.47 15.12 12.26
C ASP A 262 -2.41 13.80 11.48
N PRO A 263 -1.64 12.79 11.95
CA PRO A 263 -1.55 11.51 11.27
C PRO A 263 -2.86 10.69 11.26
N ASN A 264 -3.86 11.08 12.04
CA ASN A 264 -5.17 10.41 12.05
C ASN A 264 -6.09 10.96 10.95
N ASP A 265 -5.81 12.14 10.40
CA ASP A 265 -6.51 12.65 9.23
C ASP A 265 -5.90 12.07 7.95
N PHE A 266 -6.73 11.52 7.06
CA PHE A 266 -6.26 10.84 5.86
C PHE A 266 -5.37 11.71 4.95
N VAL A 267 -5.75 12.97 4.70
CA VAL A 267 -4.98 13.88 3.83
C VAL A 267 -3.66 14.27 4.49
N SER A 268 -3.70 14.59 5.78
CA SER A 268 -2.50 14.91 6.57
C SER A 268 -1.56 13.71 6.63
N ASN A 269 -2.08 12.51 6.89
CA ASN A 269 -1.30 11.28 6.91
C ASN A 269 -0.60 11.04 5.55
N SER A 270 -1.34 11.15 4.45
CA SER A 270 -0.82 10.97 3.10
C SER A 270 0.28 11.98 2.75
N LEU A 271 0.08 13.25 3.09
CA LEU A 271 1.09 14.29 2.91
C LEU A 271 2.33 14.05 3.77
N LEU A 272 2.16 13.63 5.02
CA LEU A 272 3.26 13.28 5.90
C LEU A 272 4.02 12.06 5.37
N GLN A 273 3.34 11.01 4.90
CA GLN A 273 4.01 9.88 4.26
C GLN A 273 4.89 10.32 3.09
N LEU A 274 4.40 11.19 2.21
CA LEU A 274 5.22 11.72 1.12
C LEU A 274 6.39 12.58 1.61
N GLN A 275 6.20 13.36 2.68
CA GLN A 275 7.28 14.18 3.26
C GLN A 275 8.36 13.35 3.94
N PHE A 276 8.02 12.17 4.46
CA PHE A 276 8.94 11.19 5.03
C PHE A 276 9.33 10.09 4.03
N SER A 277 9.12 10.32 2.75
CA SER A 277 9.58 9.45 1.68
C SER A 277 10.67 10.13 0.86
N LEU A 278 11.56 9.30 0.31
CA LEU A 278 12.62 9.68 -0.61
C LEU A 278 12.60 8.71 -1.80
N PRO A 279 13.14 9.09 -2.96
CA PRO A 279 13.38 8.13 -4.03
C PRO A 279 14.08 6.86 -3.52
N GLY A 280 13.46 5.70 -3.73
CA GLY A 280 13.95 4.41 -3.23
C GLY A 280 13.73 4.15 -1.73
N THR A 281 13.01 5.04 -1.02
CA THR A 281 12.64 4.83 0.38
C THR A 281 11.25 5.41 0.62
N GLN A 282 10.28 4.57 0.94
CA GLN A 282 8.89 4.98 1.11
C GLN A 282 8.47 4.90 2.57
N CYS A 283 7.80 5.93 3.07
CA CYS A 283 7.07 5.86 4.33
C CYS A 283 5.72 5.20 4.06
N ILE A 284 5.57 3.94 4.45
CA ILE A 284 4.35 3.16 4.23
C ILE A 284 3.34 3.30 5.37
N PHE A 285 3.80 3.78 6.53
CA PHE A 285 2.94 3.96 7.69
C PHE A 285 3.48 5.07 8.59
N ILE A 286 2.59 5.92 9.10
CA ILE A 286 2.88 6.95 10.08
C ILE A 286 1.76 7.05 11.10
N THR A 287 2.11 7.09 12.38
CA THR A 287 1.15 7.29 13.48
C THR A 287 1.83 7.92 14.69
N ILE A 288 1.05 8.48 15.58
CA ILE A 288 1.52 8.92 16.91
C ILE A 288 1.05 7.90 17.94
N GLN A 289 2.01 7.25 18.56
CA GLN A 289 1.81 6.29 19.65
C GLN A 289 1.61 7.00 21.00
N PRO A 290 1.02 6.32 22.01
CA PRO A 290 0.96 6.85 23.37
C PRO A 290 2.34 7.31 23.86
N GLY A 291 2.39 8.42 24.63
CA GLY A 291 3.63 9.02 25.12
C GLY A 291 4.32 9.94 24.12
N ASP A 292 3.57 10.48 23.16
CA ASP A 292 4.05 11.46 22.17
C ASP A 292 5.20 10.91 21.31
N THR A 293 5.12 9.63 20.94
CA THR A 293 6.10 8.94 20.08
C THR A 293 5.59 8.88 18.66
N LEU A 294 6.31 9.46 17.69
CA LEU A 294 6.04 9.27 16.28
C LEU A 294 6.60 7.92 15.85
N GLN A 295 5.78 7.09 15.25
CA GLN A 295 6.21 5.88 14.55
C GLN A 295 6.19 6.11 13.06
N LEU A 296 7.33 5.84 12.41
CA LEU A 296 7.48 5.79 10.96
C LEU A 296 7.92 4.39 10.55
N ASN A 297 7.20 3.79 9.59
CA ASN A 297 7.63 2.55 8.97
C ASN A 297 8.10 2.86 7.54
N LEU A 298 9.38 2.59 7.29
CA LEU A 298 10.04 2.87 6.02
C LEU A 298 10.30 1.56 5.27
N GLU A 299 9.95 1.53 4.00
CA GLU A 299 10.25 0.44 3.09
C GLU A 299 11.30 0.89 2.08
N PHE A 300 12.32 0.04 1.85
CA PHE A 300 13.40 0.30 0.92
C PHE A 300 13.22 -0.56 -0.33
N THR A 301 13.27 0.07 -1.49
CA THR A 301 13.16 -0.61 -2.80
C THR A 301 14.53 -1.04 -3.36
N THR A 302 15.64 -0.62 -2.73
CA THR A 302 17.00 -0.91 -3.22
C THR A 302 17.64 -2.08 -2.49
N GLU A 303 18.20 -3.03 -3.27
CA GLU A 303 18.74 -4.30 -2.78
C GLU A 303 20.03 -4.20 -1.95
N ASN A 304 20.77 -3.09 -2.02
CA ASN A 304 22.14 -2.96 -1.48
C ASN A 304 22.30 -1.81 -0.47
N THR A 305 21.29 -1.56 0.36
CA THR A 305 21.40 -0.49 1.36
C THR A 305 22.21 -0.99 2.57
N LYS A 306 23.36 -0.39 2.82
CA LYS A 306 24.22 -0.71 3.99
C LYS A 306 23.56 -0.23 5.28
N ILE A 307 23.84 -0.92 6.39
CA ILE A 307 23.31 -0.58 7.72
C ILE A 307 23.61 0.88 8.10
N GLU A 308 24.82 1.35 7.82
CA GLU A 308 25.22 2.73 8.12
C GLU A 308 24.36 3.75 7.35
N GLU A 309 23.94 3.41 6.14
CA GLU A 309 23.04 4.26 5.35
C GLU A 309 21.62 4.27 5.91
N LEU A 310 21.13 3.12 6.43
CA LEU A 310 19.85 3.04 7.12
C LEU A 310 19.83 3.87 8.39
N MET A 311 20.91 3.77 9.18
CA MET A 311 21.06 4.58 10.40
C MET A 311 21.07 6.07 10.08
N LEU A 312 21.79 6.49 9.04
CA LEU A 312 21.86 7.89 8.62
C LEU A 312 20.52 8.39 8.09
N LEU A 313 19.81 7.58 7.30
CA LEU A 313 18.46 7.91 6.82
C LEU A 313 17.46 8.03 7.96
N SER A 314 17.47 7.11 8.91
CA SER A 314 16.58 7.18 10.07
C SER A 314 16.80 8.47 10.87
N MET A 315 18.07 8.89 11.03
CA MET A 315 18.42 10.15 11.67
C MET A 315 17.87 11.37 10.89
N VAL A 316 18.01 11.36 9.56
CA VAL A 316 17.46 12.45 8.72
C VAL A 316 15.94 12.54 8.89
N PHE A 317 15.22 11.42 8.90
CA PHE A 317 13.78 11.43 9.12
C PHE A 317 13.40 11.84 10.55
N ALA A 318 14.17 11.45 11.56
CA ALA A 318 13.95 11.91 12.94
C ALA A 318 14.14 13.43 13.07
N ILE A 319 15.17 13.99 12.42
CA ILE A 319 15.39 15.44 12.34
C ILE A 319 14.24 16.16 11.65
N LEU A 320 13.79 15.67 10.50
CA LEU A 320 12.64 16.24 9.78
C LEU A 320 11.38 16.19 10.64
N ALA A 321 11.15 15.06 11.33
CA ALA A 321 10.02 14.90 12.24
C ALA A 321 10.09 15.89 13.41
N ARG A 322 11.26 16.09 14.01
CA ARG A 322 11.48 17.04 15.10
C ARG A 322 11.14 18.47 14.68
N ILE A 323 11.53 18.85 13.46
CA ILE A 323 11.27 20.19 12.92
C ILE A 323 9.78 20.39 12.64
N LYS A 324 9.11 19.40 12.05
CA LYS A 324 7.70 19.50 11.65
C LYS A 324 6.72 19.29 12.81
N LEU A 325 7.08 18.44 13.76
CA LEU A 325 6.26 18.01 14.88
C LEU A 325 6.98 18.26 16.22
N PRO A 326 7.28 19.51 16.58
CA PRO A 326 8.17 19.86 17.70
C PRO A 326 7.65 19.45 19.08
N LYS A 327 6.38 19.09 19.21
CA LYS A 327 5.77 18.66 20.47
C LYS A 327 6.06 17.20 20.84
N LEU A 328 6.53 16.42 19.88
CA LEU A 328 6.79 14.99 20.09
C LEU A 328 8.05 14.77 20.94
N LYS A 329 8.00 13.73 21.77
CA LYS A 329 9.09 13.39 22.73
C LYS A 329 10.05 12.36 22.18
N SER A 330 9.62 11.51 21.26
CA SER A 330 10.46 10.48 20.65
C SER A 330 10.00 10.11 19.23
N PHE A 331 10.92 9.49 18.48
CA PHE A 331 10.75 9.09 17.09
C PHE A 331 11.20 7.63 16.96
N PHE A 332 10.24 6.75 16.69
CA PHE A 332 10.45 5.32 16.48
C PHE A 332 10.39 5.03 14.99
N ILE A 333 11.53 4.73 14.39
CA ILE A 333 11.65 4.54 12.95
C ILE A 333 11.99 3.09 12.69
N THR A 334 11.09 2.39 12.02
CA THR A 334 11.32 1.04 11.53
C THR A 334 11.69 1.07 10.05
N PHE A 335 12.51 0.13 9.63
CA PHE A 335 12.84 -0.05 8.23
C PHE A 335 12.94 -1.52 7.88
N HIS A 336 12.43 -1.85 6.71
CA HIS A 336 12.48 -3.19 6.16
C HIS A 336 12.62 -3.11 4.63
N ASN A 337 13.00 -4.19 4.04
CA ASN A 337 12.87 -4.46 2.61
C ASN A 337 12.57 -5.96 2.47
N GLU A 338 12.43 -6.44 1.24
CA GLU A 338 12.21 -7.86 0.96
C GLU A 338 13.32 -8.79 1.50
N ARG A 339 14.47 -8.24 1.94
CA ARG A 339 15.67 -8.96 2.38
C ARG A 339 16.09 -8.68 3.82
N LEU A 340 15.50 -7.67 4.46
CA LEU A 340 15.85 -7.28 5.83
C LEU A 340 14.68 -7.61 6.77
N LEU A 341 14.99 -8.25 7.89
CA LEU A 341 14.07 -8.33 9.01
C LEU A 341 13.70 -6.92 9.49
N PRO A 342 12.54 -6.74 10.15
CA PRO A 342 12.17 -5.46 10.72
C PRO A 342 13.25 -4.96 11.66
N ASN A 343 13.89 -3.88 11.28
CA ASN A 343 14.88 -3.16 12.07
C ASN A 343 14.25 -1.88 12.60
N PHE A 344 14.74 -1.36 13.72
CA PHE A 344 14.28 -0.08 14.21
C PHE A 344 15.37 0.72 14.92
N ILE A 345 15.19 2.03 14.95
CA ILE A 345 15.92 2.96 15.81
C ILE A 345 14.91 3.91 16.45
N LYS A 346 15.06 4.11 17.78
CA LYS A 346 14.29 5.07 18.54
C LYS A 346 15.16 6.24 18.98
N TYR A 347 14.83 7.42 18.55
CA TYR A 347 15.44 8.68 18.97
C TYR A 347 14.58 9.37 20.01
N LYS A 348 15.19 9.93 21.06
CA LYS A 348 14.52 10.90 21.92
C LYS A 348 14.60 12.29 21.28
N ALA A 349 13.65 13.18 21.60
CA ALA A 349 13.69 14.55 21.13
C ALA A 349 15.00 15.27 21.54
N GLU A 350 15.50 14.97 22.73
CA GLU A 350 16.76 15.50 23.25
C GLU A 350 17.97 15.09 22.41
N ASP A 351 18.01 13.85 21.93
CA ASP A 351 19.06 13.35 21.03
C ASP A 351 19.11 14.19 19.74
N ILE A 352 17.94 14.43 19.17
CA ILE A 352 17.83 15.22 17.93
C ILE A 352 18.15 16.69 18.18
N ASP A 353 17.74 17.24 19.31
CA ASP A 353 18.05 18.62 19.68
C ASP A 353 19.57 18.84 19.87
N LEU A 354 20.32 17.83 20.35
CA LEU A 354 21.79 17.86 20.42
C LEU A 354 22.40 17.90 19.00
N ILE A 355 21.98 17.02 18.10
CA ILE A 355 22.45 16.99 16.70
C ILE A 355 22.14 18.32 16.00
N LEU A 356 20.94 18.89 16.21
CA LEU A 356 20.53 20.17 15.62
C LEU A 356 21.37 21.36 16.12
N LYS A 357 21.94 21.26 17.33
CA LYS A 357 22.86 22.28 17.88
C LYS A 357 24.27 22.15 17.33
N ASN A 358 24.77 20.93 17.22
CA ASN A 358 26.14 20.64 16.79
C ASN A 358 26.18 19.24 16.12
N GLU A 359 26.53 19.21 14.86
CA GLU A 359 26.64 17.97 14.07
C GLU A 359 27.69 16.99 14.59
N ASN A 360 28.72 17.49 15.30
CA ASN A 360 29.73 16.66 15.91
C ASN A 360 29.20 15.79 17.05
N GLU A 361 27.97 16.02 17.52
CA GLU A 361 27.30 15.20 18.54
C GLU A 361 26.73 13.87 17.98
N ILE A 362 26.69 13.67 16.67
CA ILE A 362 26.15 12.46 16.05
C ILE A 362 26.76 11.17 16.63
N PRO A 363 28.09 11.01 16.73
CA PRO A 363 28.71 9.79 17.31
C PRO A 363 28.26 9.57 18.75
N ILE A 364 28.18 10.63 19.55
CA ILE A 364 27.74 10.56 20.95
C ILE A 364 26.30 10.11 21.06
N VAL A 365 25.41 10.71 20.26
CA VAL A 365 24.00 10.35 20.22
C VAL A 365 23.84 8.88 19.79
N MET A 366 24.54 8.43 18.75
CA MET A 366 24.48 7.04 18.30
C MET A 366 24.95 6.06 19.38
N ASN A 367 26.05 6.37 20.06
CA ASN A 367 26.51 5.56 21.18
C ASN A 367 25.50 5.50 22.34
N ASN A 368 24.84 6.61 22.64
CA ASN A 368 23.76 6.66 23.65
C ASN A 368 22.57 5.77 23.26
N ILE A 369 22.16 5.78 21.98
CA ILE A 369 21.06 4.93 21.45
C ILE A 369 21.42 3.46 21.61
N ILE A 370 22.66 3.06 21.25
CA ILE A 370 23.14 1.68 21.39
C ILE A 370 23.18 1.27 22.87
N THR A 371 23.72 2.12 23.73
CA THR A 371 23.85 1.85 25.17
C THR A 371 22.48 1.70 25.84
N ARG A 372 21.46 2.45 25.40
CA ARG A 372 20.07 2.34 25.88
C ARG A 372 19.31 1.17 25.28
N GLN A 373 19.88 0.46 24.34
CA GLN A 373 19.20 -0.58 23.54
C GLN A 373 17.95 -0.04 22.80
N ASP A 374 18.00 1.22 22.39
CA ASP A 374 16.94 1.88 21.61
C ASP A 374 17.05 1.57 20.11
N CYS A 375 17.76 0.51 19.73
CA CYS A 375 17.86 0.05 18.35
C CYS A 375 17.99 -1.48 18.26
N ILE A 376 17.40 -2.04 17.20
CA ILE A 376 17.71 -3.38 16.70
C ILE A 376 18.07 -3.23 15.23
N ILE A 377 19.28 -3.64 14.89
CA ILE A 377 19.81 -3.62 13.54
C ILE A 377 20.48 -4.96 13.29
N SER A 378 19.89 -5.75 12.39
CA SER A 378 20.43 -7.06 12.00
C SER A 378 20.35 -7.23 10.49
N GLU A 379 21.36 -7.85 9.91
CA GLU A 379 21.29 -8.37 8.55
C GLU A 379 20.76 -9.80 8.61
N ALA A 380 19.55 -10.03 8.05
CA ALA A 380 19.08 -11.39 7.85
C ALA A 380 19.69 -11.96 6.57
N SER A 381 20.08 -13.25 6.59
CA SER A 381 20.52 -13.90 5.36
C SER A 381 19.36 -14.02 4.37
N LYS A 382 19.68 -13.98 3.07
CA LYS A 382 18.69 -14.21 2.01
C LYS A 382 17.96 -15.55 2.20
N GLU A 383 18.67 -16.57 2.66
CA GLU A 383 18.12 -17.90 2.92
C GLU A 383 17.09 -17.89 4.05
N GLU A 384 17.33 -17.12 5.11
CA GLU A 384 16.36 -16.95 6.22
C GLU A 384 15.09 -16.23 5.76
N ILE A 385 15.24 -15.21 4.91
CA ILE A 385 14.10 -14.46 4.35
C ILE A 385 13.30 -15.33 3.38
N ASP A 386 13.96 -16.01 2.44
CA ASP A 386 13.31 -16.90 1.48
C ASP A 386 12.60 -18.06 2.21
N LEU A 387 13.20 -18.55 3.29
CA LEU A 387 12.57 -19.56 4.16
C LEU A 387 11.33 -19.00 4.85
N GLN A 388 11.35 -17.75 5.31
CA GLN A 388 10.20 -17.07 5.92
C GLN A 388 9.11 -16.77 4.89
N LEU A 389 9.46 -16.20 3.74
CA LEU A 389 8.51 -15.88 2.67
C LEU A 389 7.86 -17.14 2.10
N ALA A 390 8.64 -18.19 1.86
CA ALA A 390 8.11 -19.48 1.40
C ALA A 390 7.10 -20.10 2.40
N LYS A 391 7.23 -19.76 3.68
CA LYS A 391 6.34 -20.19 4.75
C LYS A 391 5.03 -19.37 4.79
N PHE A 392 5.07 -18.09 4.50
CA PHE A 392 3.89 -17.21 4.50
C PHE A 392 2.88 -17.54 3.40
N TYR A 393 3.33 -18.05 2.25
CA TYR A 393 2.49 -18.25 1.06
C TYR A 393 1.90 -19.65 0.92
N LYS A 394 2.24 -20.61 1.79
CA LYS A 394 1.65 -21.95 1.76
C LYS A 394 0.59 -22.11 2.84
N PHE A 395 -0.66 -21.84 2.51
CA PHE A 395 -1.79 -22.27 3.33
C PHE A 395 -1.79 -23.79 3.39
N PRO A 396 -1.56 -24.41 4.57
CA PRO A 396 -1.65 -25.86 4.66
C PRO A 396 -3.11 -26.27 4.48
N ILE A 397 -3.38 -27.05 3.45
CA ILE A 397 -4.68 -27.70 3.28
C ILE A 397 -4.64 -28.97 4.13
N ILE A 398 -5.31 -28.94 5.29
CA ILE A 398 -5.40 -30.09 6.19
C ILE A 398 -6.81 -30.64 6.11
N GLN A 399 -6.95 -31.83 5.59
CA GLN A 399 -8.23 -32.49 5.40
C GLN A 399 -8.10 -34.02 5.50
N GLY A 400 -9.21 -34.68 5.74
CA GLY A 400 -9.36 -36.12 5.73
C GLY A 400 -10.71 -36.53 5.13
N GLU A 401 -11.03 -37.80 5.23
CA GLU A 401 -12.31 -38.32 4.74
C GLU A 401 -13.48 -37.72 5.54
N GLY A 402 -14.33 -36.93 4.86
CA GLY A 402 -15.51 -36.32 5.47
C GLY A 402 -15.23 -35.15 6.41
N TRP A 403 -14.00 -34.65 6.49
CA TRP A 403 -13.67 -33.49 7.33
C TRP A 403 -12.55 -32.62 6.75
N LYS A 404 -12.51 -31.35 7.17
CA LYS A 404 -11.45 -30.39 6.81
C LYS A 404 -11.22 -29.37 7.91
N ILE A 405 -9.99 -28.88 7.97
CA ILE A 405 -9.62 -27.77 8.84
C ILE A 405 -9.67 -26.45 8.07
N ARG A 406 -10.13 -25.41 8.76
CA ARG A 406 -10.06 -24.00 8.37
C ARG A 406 -9.50 -23.19 9.53
N GLU A 407 -9.04 -21.99 9.23
CA GLU A 407 -8.69 -21.00 10.25
C GLU A 407 -7.64 -21.52 11.24
N ILE A 408 -6.51 -21.97 10.72
CA ILE A 408 -5.38 -22.31 11.57
C ILE A 408 -4.73 -21.01 12.02
N ALA A 409 -4.67 -20.77 13.33
CA ALA A 409 -3.98 -19.63 13.93
C ALA A 409 -2.81 -20.12 14.77
N ASP A 410 -1.69 -19.40 14.69
CA ASP A 410 -0.56 -19.56 15.59
C ASP A 410 -0.80 -18.75 16.86
N CYS A 411 -0.91 -19.43 17.98
CA CYS A 411 -0.98 -18.83 19.32
C CYS A 411 0.22 -19.24 20.18
N SER A 412 1.36 -19.53 19.52
CA SER A 412 2.60 -19.92 20.18
C SER A 412 3.10 -18.85 21.14
N LEU A 413 3.70 -19.29 22.22
CA LEU A 413 4.46 -18.47 23.14
C LEU A 413 5.96 -18.68 22.89
N GLU A 414 6.80 -17.88 23.53
CA GLU A 414 8.24 -17.99 23.38
C GLU A 414 8.79 -19.39 23.63
N GLU A 415 8.20 -20.13 24.55
CA GLU A 415 8.67 -21.43 24.99
C GLU A 415 7.87 -22.63 24.45
N ALA A 416 6.75 -22.40 23.75
CA ALA A 416 5.86 -23.46 23.33
C ALA A 416 5.13 -23.16 22.02
N LYS A 417 5.16 -24.12 21.08
CA LYS A 417 4.40 -24.04 19.83
C LYS A 417 2.95 -24.42 20.09
N ARG A 418 2.03 -23.47 19.88
CA ARG A 418 0.60 -23.64 20.10
C ARG A 418 -0.19 -23.29 18.86
N LEU A 419 -1.12 -24.17 18.47
CA LEU A 419 -1.99 -23.94 17.33
C LEU A 419 -3.45 -23.94 17.75
N LYS A 420 -4.24 -23.06 17.15
CA LYS A 420 -5.70 -23.03 17.25
C LYS A 420 -6.28 -23.26 15.86
N ALA A 421 -7.32 -24.09 15.75
CA ALA A 421 -7.94 -24.36 14.47
C ALA A 421 -9.43 -24.69 14.59
N SER A 422 -10.16 -24.52 13.46
CA SER A 422 -11.57 -24.92 13.34
C SER A 422 -11.68 -26.17 12.44
N LEU A 423 -12.25 -27.25 12.99
CA LEU A 423 -12.51 -28.51 12.29
C LEU A 423 -13.98 -28.58 11.87
N PHE A 424 -14.23 -28.80 10.60
CA PHE A 424 -15.57 -28.96 10.03
C PHE A 424 -15.80 -30.40 9.59
N VAL A 425 -16.86 -31.02 10.12
CA VAL A 425 -17.32 -32.37 9.76
C VAL A 425 -18.49 -32.22 8.80
N GLY A 426 -18.43 -32.90 7.64
CA GLY A 426 -19.39 -32.73 6.54
C GLY A 426 -20.79 -33.29 6.82
N GLU A 427 -20.91 -34.34 7.61
CA GLU A 427 -22.15 -35.05 7.91
C GLU A 427 -22.28 -35.35 9.41
N ILE A 428 -23.50 -35.61 9.86
CA ILE A 428 -23.76 -36.06 11.22
C ILE A 428 -23.07 -37.40 11.44
N LYS A 429 -22.19 -37.48 12.44
CA LYS A 429 -21.37 -38.65 12.79
C LYS A 429 -21.69 -39.11 14.21
N THR A 430 -21.43 -40.37 14.49
CA THR A 430 -21.48 -40.88 15.86
C THR A 430 -20.36 -40.27 16.71
N LYS A 431 -20.51 -40.35 18.02
CA LYS A 431 -19.51 -39.85 18.97
C LYS A 431 -18.14 -40.49 18.72
N GLU A 432 -18.10 -41.76 18.45
CA GLU A 432 -16.90 -42.56 18.19
C GLU A 432 -16.22 -42.14 16.88
N GLU A 433 -16.98 -41.82 15.85
CA GLU A 433 -16.47 -41.31 14.57
C GLU A 433 -15.88 -39.91 14.73
N ILE A 434 -16.55 -39.03 15.51
CA ILE A 434 -16.05 -37.69 15.79
C ILE A 434 -14.72 -37.78 16.55
N VAL A 435 -14.60 -38.63 17.54
CA VAL A 435 -13.34 -38.84 18.28
C VAL A 435 -12.21 -39.28 17.36
N LYS A 436 -12.47 -40.22 16.43
CA LYS A 436 -11.47 -40.65 15.44
C LYS A 436 -11.06 -39.51 14.51
N ILE A 437 -12.02 -38.71 14.05
CA ILE A 437 -11.79 -37.54 13.19
C ILE A 437 -10.92 -36.49 13.94
N VAL A 438 -11.24 -36.21 15.19
CA VAL A 438 -10.47 -35.27 16.02
C VAL A 438 -9.03 -35.77 16.22
N GLN A 439 -8.84 -37.05 16.48
CA GLN A 439 -7.51 -37.66 16.63
C GLN A 439 -6.69 -37.57 15.34
N ASP A 440 -7.29 -37.85 14.17
CA ASP A 440 -6.62 -37.74 12.86
C ASP A 440 -6.28 -36.25 12.56
N ALA A 441 -7.20 -35.33 12.84
CA ALA A 441 -7.00 -33.91 12.67
C ALA A 441 -5.84 -33.40 13.55
N ILE A 442 -5.81 -33.76 14.82
CA ILE A 442 -4.72 -33.43 15.76
C ILE A 442 -3.39 -33.98 15.26
N LYS A 443 -3.35 -35.23 14.80
CA LYS A 443 -2.13 -35.82 14.26
C LYS A 443 -1.56 -35.03 13.07
N LYS A 444 -2.43 -34.57 12.16
CA LYS A 444 -2.02 -33.75 11.01
C LYS A 444 -1.64 -32.35 11.40
N LEU A 445 -2.38 -31.74 12.34
CA LEU A 445 -2.04 -30.39 12.84
C LEU A 445 -0.72 -30.37 13.61
N LYS A 446 -0.42 -31.44 14.38
CA LYS A 446 0.83 -31.55 15.15
C LYS A 446 2.08 -31.36 14.28
N THR A 447 2.03 -31.85 13.05
CA THR A 447 3.10 -31.75 12.06
C THR A 447 2.90 -30.58 11.09
N CYS A 448 1.92 -29.69 11.36
CA CYS A 448 1.71 -28.50 10.56
C CYS A 448 2.86 -27.53 10.79
N PHE A 449 3.63 -27.32 9.73
CA PHE A 449 4.65 -26.31 9.68
C PHE A 449 4.01 -25.04 9.12
N ASN A 450 4.25 -23.90 9.73
CA ASN A 450 3.90 -22.58 9.18
C ASN A 450 2.39 -22.30 9.04
N PRO A 451 1.65 -22.21 10.14
CA PRO A 451 0.32 -21.64 10.10
C PRO A 451 0.40 -20.18 9.66
N PRO A 452 -0.61 -19.66 8.93
CA PRO A 452 -0.68 -18.24 8.57
C PRO A 452 -0.56 -17.34 9.80
N ASN A 453 0.13 -16.19 9.64
CA ASN A 453 0.33 -15.19 10.70
C ASN A 453 1.14 -15.67 11.92
N SER A 454 2.07 -16.60 11.74
CA SER A 454 2.94 -17.03 12.83
C SER A 454 3.94 -15.92 13.23
N CYS A 455 3.86 -15.49 14.49
CA CYS A 455 4.81 -14.54 15.08
C CYS A 455 6.11 -15.21 15.50
N HIS A 456 6.13 -16.53 15.68
CA HIS A 456 7.23 -17.32 16.25
C HIS A 456 7.81 -18.34 15.28
N ILE A 457 7.60 -18.17 13.98
CA ILE A 457 8.08 -19.08 12.93
C ILE A 457 9.56 -19.36 13.06
N ILE A 458 10.37 -18.34 13.34
CA ILE A 458 11.84 -18.47 13.44
C ILE A 458 12.22 -19.43 14.57
N LYS A 459 11.55 -19.30 15.72
CA LYS A 459 11.91 -20.08 16.92
C LYS A 459 11.33 -21.50 16.88
N HIS A 460 10.11 -21.66 16.43
CA HIS A 460 9.41 -22.94 16.47
C HIS A 460 9.45 -23.73 15.17
N GLY A 461 9.59 -23.06 14.04
CA GLY A 461 9.82 -23.64 12.70
C GLY A 461 9.15 -25.00 12.50
N ASN A 462 9.99 -26.01 12.29
CA ASN A 462 9.57 -27.37 11.97
C ASN A 462 9.33 -28.29 13.18
N ILE A 463 9.35 -27.77 14.39
CA ILE A 463 9.06 -28.63 15.55
C ILE A 463 7.56 -28.95 15.62
N PRO A 464 7.18 -30.12 16.13
CA PRO A 464 5.77 -30.45 16.39
C PRO A 464 5.12 -29.48 17.38
N ALA A 465 3.80 -29.23 17.21
CA ALA A 465 3.07 -28.41 18.15
C ALA A 465 3.00 -29.05 19.54
N ASP A 466 3.29 -28.24 20.57
CA ASP A 466 3.19 -28.64 21.98
C ASP A 466 1.73 -28.69 22.44
N SER A 467 0.90 -27.79 21.92
CA SER A 467 -0.52 -27.75 22.24
C SER A 467 -1.35 -27.44 20.99
N ILE A 468 -2.53 -28.04 20.88
CA ILE A 468 -3.50 -27.79 19.81
C ILE A 468 -4.87 -27.59 20.42
N TYR A 469 -5.49 -26.48 20.07
CA TYR A 469 -6.85 -26.11 20.48
C TYR A 469 -7.76 -26.24 19.25
N LEU A 470 -8.72 -27.19 19.29
CA LEU A 470 -9.54 -27.53 18.15
C LEU A 470 -11.03 -27.32 18.47
N SER A 471 -11.66 -26.38 17.79
CA SER A 471 -13.11 -26.22 17.81
C SER A 471 -13.75 -27.05 16.69
N VAL A 472 -14.69 -27.92 17.03
CA VAL A 472 -15.32 -28.88 16.09
C VAL A 472 -16.74 -28.43 15.77
N TYR A 473 -17.07 -28.40 14.50
CA TYR A 473 -18.38 -27.97 13.98
C TYR A 473 -18.94 -28.97 12.98
N TYR A 474 -20.28 -29.10 12.98
CA TYR A 474 -20.97 -29.65 11.84
C TYR A 474 -21.04 -28.65 10.73
N LYS A 475 -20.86 -28.78 9.60
CA LYS A 475 -21.14 -27.97 8.43
C LYS A 475 -20.80 -26.48 8.57
N TYR A 476 -20.06 -25.96 7.62
CA TYR A 476 -19.76 -24.54 7.51
C TYR A 476 -21.03 -23.76 7.13
N ASN A 477 -21.47 -22.86 7.99
CA ASN A 477 -22.54 -21.92 7.70
C ASN A 477 -21.93 -20.55 7.40
N ARG A 478 -22.04 -20.08 6.15
CA ARG A 478 -21.48 -18.80 5.70
C ARG A 478 -22.12 -17.57 6.35
N ASP A 479 -23.31 -17.72 6.89
CA ASP A 479 -24.18 -16.58 7.23
C ASP A 479 -24.12 -16.17 8.71
N LYS A 480 -23.25 -16.76 9.53
CA LYS A 480 -23.17 -16.41 10.95
C LYS A 480 -21.73 -16.13 11.35
N ASN A 481 -21.53 -14.93 11.96
CA ASN A 481 -20.30 -14.55 12.63
C ASN A 481 -19.94 -15.60 13.71
N ILE A 482 -18.72 -16.13 13.59
CA ILE A 482 -18.20 -17.26 14.39
C ILE A 482 -17.74 -16.80 15.81
N ASP A 483 -17.94 -15.52 16.17
CA ASP A 483 -17.34 -14.91 17.36
C ASP A 483 -17.91 -15.39 18.71
N LEU A 484 -18.96 -16.20 18.73
CA LEU A 484 -19.52 -16.76 19.97
C LEU A 484 -19.62 -18.28 19.87
N LEU A 485 -18.56 -18.97 20.28
CA LEU A 485 -18.41 -20.43 20.22
C LEU A 485 -19.61 -21.17 20.84
N GLU A 486 -20.13 -20.72 21.95
CA GLU A 486 -21.20 -21.38 22.71
C GLU A 486 -22.61 -21.19 22.12
N THR A 487 -22.81 -20.23 21.23
CA THR A 487 -24.11 -19.94 20.61
C THR A 487 -24.26 -20.45 19.18
N ASN A 488 -23.22 -21.03 18.61
CA ASN A 488 -23.29 -21.58 17.26
C ASN A 488 -24.02 -22.94 17.26
N PRO A 489 -25.20 -23.06 16.62
CA PRO A 489 -25.97 -24.31 16.62
C PRO A 489 -25.25 -25.49 15.95
N ASN A 490 -24.16 -25.24 15.23
CA ASN A 490 -23.34 -26.28 14.58
C ASN A 490 -22.12 -26.68 15.43
N PHE A 491 -21.92 -26.04 16.58
CA PHE A 491 -20.81 -26.41 17.47
C PHE A 491 -21.05 -27.78 18.09
N ILE A 492 -20.04 -28.65 18.05
CA ILE A 492 -20.09 -30.00 18.58
C ILE A 492 -19.33 -30.08 19.91
N LEU A 493 -18.05 -29.75 19.86
CA LEU A 493 -17.18 -29.85 21.02
C LEU A 493 -15.91 -29.06 20.85
N TYR A 494 -15.21 -28.88 21.95
CA TYR A 494 -13.86 -28.34 22.00
C TYR A 494 -12.89 -29.46 22.38
N ALA A 495 -11.83 -29.66 21.61
CA ALA A 495 -10.80 -30.63 21.88
C ALA A 495 -9.45 -29.93 22.10
N GLN A 496 -8.72 -30.36 23.10
CA GLN A 496 -7.40 -29.89 23.43
C GLN A 496 -6.40 -31.04 23.42
N TYR A 497 -5.28 -30.86 22.77
CA TYR A 497 -4.12 -31.74 22.83
C TYR A 497 -2.97 -30.99 23.51
N ASN A 498 -2.30 -31.66 24.45
CA ASN A 498 -1.06 -31.21 25.06
C ASN A 498 -0.04 -32.33 25.03
N ILE A 499 1.23 -32.00 24.91
CA ILE A 499 2.30 -32.98 25.10
C ILE A 499 2.22 -33.52 26.55
N PRO A 500 2.34 -34.85 26.78
CA PRO A 500 2.37 -35.39 28.12
C PRO A 500 3.44 -34.74 29.00
N GLY A 501 3.03 -34.30 30.18
CA GLY A 501 3.94 -33.65 31.17
C GLY A 501 4.00 -32.11 31.14
N ARG A 502 3.28 -31.46 30.23
CA ARG A 502 3.06 -30.00 30.32
C ARG A 502 1.60 -29.71 30.76
N GLU A 503 1.47 -29.08 31.92
CA GLU A 503 0.17 -28.56 32.35
C GLU A 503 -0.29 -27.44 31.41
N PRO A 504 -1.62 -27.31 31.18
CA PRO A 504 -2.17 -26.18 30.47
C PRO A 504 -1.93 -24.91 31.31
N ILE A 505 -1.21 -23.96 30.74
CA ILE A 505 -1.02 -22.62 31.31
C ILE A 505 -2.22 -21.76 30.95
#